data_fa3e082a2dda257a930ef950a7766dec
#
_entry.id   fa3e082a2dda257a930ef950a7766dec
#
_cell.length_a   1.000
_cell.length_b   1.000
_cell.length_c   1.000
_cell.angle_alpha   90.00
_cell.angle_beta   90.00
_cell.angle_gamma   90.00
#
_symmetry.space_group_name_H-M   'P 1'
#
loop_
_entity.id
_entity.type
_entity.pdbx_description
1 polymer ?
#
loop_
_entity_poly.entity_id
_entity_poly.type
_entity_poly.pdbx_seq_one_letter_code
_entity_poly.pdbx_strand_id
1 'polypeptide(L)'
;MLTLYGTQGSGSAAVEAALVFLKLPHRVVDAASWKPGPGLEELKTVNPLGQIPTLLLEDGRALTESAAILIHLGLVHPGSGLLPVDPAQSIRGLVYIAANCYAAISVIDFPERWVAEPDEATCERIKAGTRARLHHHWELFADQFMDEAPFLNGESPGALDLLATVVSKWSGARAHLQTSRPALYACFLRTEQHPRFAEVLGRHWPK
;
A
#
# COMPACT_ATOMS: atom_id res chain seq x y z
N MET A 1 -6.92 13.15 -18.38
CA MET A 1 -5.75 13.09 -17.47
C MET A 1 -6.18 12.47 -16.15
N LEU A 2 -5.42 11.50 -15.63
CA LEU A 2 -5.70 10.83 -14.36
C LEU A 2 -5.58 11.80 -13.17
N THR A 3 -6.38 11.58 -12.12
CA THR A 3 -6.23 12.31 -10.84
C THR A 3 -6.06 11.30 -9.71
N LEU A 4 -4.93 11.37 -9.00
CA LEU A 4 -4.67 10.59 -7.80
C LEU A 4 -4.97 11.45 -6.57
N TYR A 5 -5.98 11.06 -5.80
CA TYR A 5 -6.18 11.61 -4.45
C TYR A 5 -5.31 10.82 -3.48
N GLY A 6 -4.41 11.51 -2.82
CA GLY A 6 -3.41 10.92 -1.95
C GLY A 6 -2.79 11.95 -1.03
N THR A 7 -1.79 11.57 -0.26
CA THR A 7 -0.98 12.48 0.54
C THR A 7 0.40 11.89 0.81
N GLN A 8 1.37 12.73 1.09
CA GLN A 8 2.73 12.32 1.40
C GLN A 8 2.75 11.33 2.59
N GLY A 9 3.54 10.27 2.47
CA GLY A 9 3.70 9.27 3.53
C GLY A 9 2.51 8.34 3.74
N SER A 10 1.57 8.28 2.79
CA SER A 10 0.40 7.40 2.84
C SER A 10 0.48 6.23 1.86
N GLY A 11 -0.55 5.37 1.87
CA GLY A 11 -0.68 4.26 0.93
C GLY A 11 -0.79 4.68 -0.53
N SER A 12 -1.08 5.95 -0.81
CA SER A 12 -1.08 6.51 -2.17
C SER A 12 0.29 6.46 -2.84
N ALA A 13 1.37 6.38 -2.06
CA ALA A 13 2.73 6.28 -2.58
C ALA A 13 2.93 5.09 -3.52
N ALA A 14 2.30 3.94 -3.24
CA ALA A 14 2.39 2.76 -4.11
C ALA A 14 1.73 3.02 -5.47
N VAL A 15 0.59 3.72 -5.47
CA VAL A 15 -0.13 4.06 -6.71
C VAL A 15 0.62 5.15 -7.49
N GLU A 16 1.09 6.21 -6.82
CA GLU A 16 1.87 7.26 -7.47
C GLU A 16 3.14 6.70 -8.13
N ALA A 17 3.87 5.81 -7.43
CA ALA A 17 5.05 5.16 -7.97
C ALA A 17 4.74 4.31 -9.22
N ALA A 18 3.60 3.61 -9.25
CA ALA A 18 3.16 2.87 -10.41
C ALA A 18 2.80 3.79 -11.59
N LEU A 19 2.10 4.91 -11.34
CA LEU A 19 1.75 5.90 -12.38
C LEU A 19 3.01 6.53 -12.99
N VAL A 20 3.97 6.93 -12.17
CA VAL A 20 5.26 7.48 -12.63
C VAL A 20 6.05 6.44 -13.43
N PHE A 21 6.14 5.21 -12.93
CA PHE A 21 6.81 4.11 -13.63
C PHE A 21 6.20 3.83 -15.01
N LEU A 22 4.87 3.86 -15.10
CA LEU A 22 4.13 3.68 -16.37
C LEU A 22 4.15 4.95 -17.24
N LYS A 23 4.76 6.05 -16.78
CA LYS A 23 4.80 7.36 -17.46
C LYS A 23 3.40 7.89 -17.81
N LEU A 24 2.42 7.61 -16.97
CA LEU A 24 1.04 8.07 -17.16
C LEU A 24 0.90 9.52 -16.66
N PRO A 25 0.43 10.46 -17.51
CA PRO A 25 0.15 11.82 -17.09
C PRO A 25 -0.93 11.85 -16.01
N HIS A 26 -0.59 12.40 -14.85
CA HIS A 26 -1.52 12.49 -13.72
C HIS A 26 -1.25 13.74 -12.89
N ARG A 27 -2.26 14.16 -12.13
CA ARG A 27 -2.11 15.12 -11.04
C ARG A 27 -2.32 14.43 -9.70
N VAL A 28 -1.65 14.90 -8.66
CA VAL A 28 -1.87 14.46 -7.29
C VAL A 28 -2.64 15.57 -6.55
N VAL A 29 -3.71 15.20 -5.88
CA VAL A 29 -4.49 16.09 -4.99
C VAL A 29 -4.24 15.65 -3.56
N ASP A 30 -3.70 16.55 -2.72
CA ASP A 30 -3.51 16.28 -1.29
C ASP A 30 -4.88 16.22 -0.61
N ALA A 31 -5.28 14.99 -0.26
CA ALA A 31 -6.61 14.66 0.26
C ALA A 31 -6.52 13.75 1.49
N ALA A 32 -5.64 14.12 2.43
CA ALA A 32 -5.48 13.38 3.68
C ALA A 32 -6.84 13.23 4.40
N SER A 33 -7.31 12.00 4.60
CA SER A 33 -8.62 11.72 5.21
C SER A 33 -8.69 12.11 6.71
N TRP A 34 -7.54 12.36 7.31
CA TRP A 34 -7.38 12.78 8.72
C TRP A 34 -7.13 14.30 8.88
N LYS A 35 -7.12 15.07 7.77
CA LYS A 35 -6.87 16.51 7.77
C LYS A 35 -7.92 17.22 6.90
N PRO A 36 -8.82 18.00 7.50
CA PRO A 36 -9.77 18.80 6.73
C PRO A 36 -9.08 19.73 5.73
N GLY A 37 -9.64 19.83 4.54
CA GLY A 37 -9.10 20.69 3.48
C GLY A 37 -9.83 20.52 2.15
N PRO A 38 -9.56 21.42 1.18
CA PRO A 38 -10.27 21.42 -0.09
C PRO A 38 -10.10 20.11 -0.89
N GLY A 39 -8.93 19.46 -0.80
CA GLY A 39 -8.70 18.18 -1.47
C GLY A 39 -9.54 17.04 -0.89
N LEU A 40 -9.78 17.01 0.43
CA LEU A 40 -10.69 16.04 1.03
C LEU A 40 -12.14 16.28 0.59
N GLU A 41 -12.58 17.53 0.49
CA GLU A 41 -13.93 17.85 0.00
C GLU A 41 -14.08 17.49 -1.48
N GLU A 42 -13.06 17.73 -2.32
CA GLU A 42 -13.03 17.26 -3.71
C GLU A 42 -13.10 15.74 -3.76
N LEU A 43 -12.29 15.03 -2.96
CA LEU A 43 -12.30 13.56 -2.89
C LEU A 43 -13.69 13.01 -2.56
N LYS A 44 -14.40 13.57 -1.59
CA LYS A 44 -15.73 13.10 -1.18
C LYS A 44 -16.77 13.16 -2.30
N THR A 45 -16.59 14.01 -3.31
CA THR A 45 -17.49 14.07 -4.47
C THR A 45 -17.34 12.87 -5.40
N VAL A 46 -16.18 12.20 -5.40
CA VAL A 46 -15.87 11.04 -6.26
C VAL A 46 -15.76 9.74 -5.48
N ASN A 47 -15.44 9.80 -4.18
CA ASN A 47 -15.40 8.67 -3.27
C ASN A 47 -16.07 9.05 -1.94
N PRO A 48 -17.34 8.64 -1.72
CA PRO A 48 -18.08 8.97 -0.50
C PRO A 48 -17.43 8.47 0.80
N LEU A 49 -16.56 7.45 0.73
CA LEU A 49 -15.80 6.97 1.89
C LEU A 49 -14.73 7.98 2.33
N GLY A 50 -14.34 8.94 1.47
CA GLY A 50 -13.30 9.93 1.75
C GLY A 50 -11.93 9.29 2.01
N GLN A 51 -11.65 8.12 1.42
CA GLN A 51 -10.44 7.34 1.65
C GLN A 51 -9.44 7.49 0.51
N ILE A 52 -8.16 7.49 0.84
CA ILE A 52 -7.03 7.50 -0.09
C ILE A 52 -6.25 6.17 -0.02
N PRO A 53 -5.66 5.71 -1.15
CA PRO A 53 -5.71 6.31 -2.48
C PRO A 53 -7.06 6.16 -3.18
N THR A 54 -7.45 7.17 -3.94
CA THR A 54 -8.52 7.08 -4.94
C THR A 54 -7.94 7.57 -6.27
N LEU A 55 -8.10 6.78 -7.34
CA LEU A 55 -7.67 7.13 -8.68
C LEU A 55 -8.90 7.42 -9.55
N LEU A 56 -9.06 8.67 -9.96
CA LEU A 56 -10.09 9.07 -10.92
C LEU A 56 -9.54 8.88 -12.34
N LEU A 57 -10.19 8.01 -13.11
CA LEU A 57 -9.85 7.71 -14.50
C LEU A 57 -10.33 8.82 -15.45
N GLU A 58 -9.81 8.82 -16.68
CA GLU A 58 -10.19 9.82 -17.71
C GLU A 58 -11.66 9.74 -18.14
N ASP A 59 -12.28 8.58 -18.00
CA ASP A 59 -13.70 8.34 -18.28
C ASP A 59 -14.63 8.71 -17.11
N GLY A 60 -14.08 9.26 -16.01
CA GLY A 60 -14.83 9.67 -14.83
C GLY A 60 -15.08 8.57 -13.80
N ARG A 61 -14.67 7.32 -14.05
CA ARG A 61 -14.76 6.26 -13.04
C ARG A 61 -13.71 6.45 -11.96
N ALA A 62 -14.11 6.31 -10.70
CA ALA A 62 -13.21 6.28 -9.56
C ALA A 62 -12.84 4.84 -9.20
N LEU A 63 -11.55 4.57 -9.07
CA LEU A 63 -11.02 3.33 -8.51
C LEU A 63 -10.52 3.60 -7.09
N THR A 64 -10.96 2.78 -6.16
CA THR A 64 -10.49 2.77 -4.77
C THR A 64 -9.68 1.51 -4.52
N GLU A 65 -9.17 1.34 -3.30
CA GLU A 65 -8.32 0.23 -2.88
C GLU A 65 -6.98 0.16 -3.64
N SER A 66 -5.89 0.45 -2.96
CA SER A 66 -4.54 0.46 -3.56
C SER A 66 -4.21 -0.83 -4.31
N ALA A 67 -4.60 -2.00 -3.78
CA ALA A 67 -4.42 -3.28 -4.45
C ALA A 67 -5.18 -3.35 -5.77
N ALA A 68 -6.47 -2.95 -5.78
CA ALA A 68 -7.30 -2.96 -6.98
C ALA A 68 -6.77 -1.98 -8.04
N ILE A 69 -6.33 -0.79 -7.64
CA ILE A 69 -5.72 0.19 -8.54
C ILE A 69 -4.46 -0.37 -9.19
N LEU A 70 -3.56 -0.98 -8.40
CA LEU A 70 -2.33 -1.58 -8.90
C LEU A 70 -2.58 -2.76 -9.85
N ILE A 71 -3.57 -3.61 -9.53
CA ILE A 71 -4.02 -4.71 -10.41
C ILE A 71 -4.54 -4.13 -11.73
N HIS A 72 -5.44 -3.15 -11.67
CA HIS A 72 -5.97 -2.50 -12.87
C HIS A 72 -4.86 -1.94 -13.75
N LEU A 73 -3.95 -1.15 -13.18
CA LEU A 73 -2.82 -0.56 -13.91
C LEU A 73 -1.96 -1.63 -14.58
N GLY A 74 -1.66 -2.73 -13.89
CA GLY A 74 -0.88 -3.83 -14.45
C GLY A 74 -1.60 -4.56 -15.59
N LEU A 75 -2.92 -4.78 -15.48
CA LEU A 75 -3.72 -5.46 -16.51
C LEU A 75 -3.93 -4.61 -17.78
N VAL A 76 -4.12 -3.30 -17.64
CA VAL A 76 -4.31 -2.41 -18.80
C VAL A 76 -2.98 -1.98 -19.46
N HIS A 77 -1.84 -2.27 -18.82
CA HIS A 77 -0.50 -2.06 -19.35
C HIS A 77 0.30 -3.37 -19.37
N PRO A 78 -0.14 -4.39 -20.11
CA PRO A 78 0.56 -5.67 -20.19
C PRO A 78 1.98 -5.46 -20.75
N GLY A 79 2.95 -6.24 -20.23
CA GLY A 79 4.35 -6.11 -20.65
C GLY A 79 5.11 -4.95 -20.02
N SER A 80 4.48 -4.08 -19.22
CA SER A 80 5.18 -3.03 -18.47
C SER A 80 6.11 -3.59 -17.39
N GLY A 81 5.84 -4.81 -16.90
CA GLY A 81 6.51 -5.42 -15.76
C GLY A 81 5.93 -4.98 -14.41
N LEU A 82 4.79 -4.28 -14.40
CA LEU A 82 4.07 -3.97 -13.16
C LEU A 82 3.40 -5.23 -12.58
N LEU A 83 2.86 -6.08 -13.46
CA LEU A 83 2.47 -7.46 -13.13
C LEU A 83 3.31 -8.43 -13.99
N PRO A 84 3.61 -9.65 -13.48
CA PRO A 84 4.28 -10.68 -14.27
C PRO A 84 3.33 -11.24 -15.35
N VAL A 85 3.88 -12.03 -16.28
CA VAL A 85 3.08 -12.67 -17.36
C VAL A 85 1.98 -13.56 -16.80
N ASP A 86 2.28 -14.35 -15.77
CA ASP A 86 1.28 -15.03 -14.95
C ASP A 86 1.06 -14.23 -13.66
N PRO A 87 -0.02 -13.42 -13.57
CA PRO A 87 -0.20 -12.50 -12.46
C PRO A 87 -0.89 -13.13 -11.23
N ALA A 88 -1.29 -14.41 -11.29
CA ALA A 88 -2.14 -15.02 -10.27
C ALA A 88 -1.57 -14.89 -8.85
N GLN A 89 -0.29 -15.18 -8.65
CA GLN A 89 0.36 -15.09 -7.34
C GLN A 89 0.55 -13.62 -6.91
N SER A 90 0.89 -12.72 -7.83
CA SER A 90 1.01 -11.29 -7.52
C SER A 90 -0.35 -10.70 -7.11
N ILE A 91 -1.43 -11.02 -7.82
CA ILE A 91 -2.79 -10.61 -7.47
C ILE A 91 -3.19 -11.18 -6.10
N ARG A 92 -2.94 -12.47 -5.86
CA ARG A 92 -3.18 -13.10 -4.55
C ARG A 92 -2.45 -12.36 -3.43
N GLY A 93 -1.18 -12.01 -3.63
CA GLY A 93 -0.36 -11.27 -2.66
C GLY A 93 -0.88 -9.86 -2.40
N LEU A 94 -1.28 -9.13 -3.46
CA LEU A 94 -1.89 -7.79 -3.33
C LEU A 94 -3.18 -7.82 -2.51
N VAL A 95 -4.06 -8.80 -2.78
CA VAL A 95 -5.31 -9.00 -2.00
C VAL A 95 -5.00 -9.45 -0.57
N TYR A 96 -3.99 -10.32 -0.39
CA TYR A 96 -3.56 -10.74 0.95
C TYR A 96 -3.13 -9.54 1.81
N ILE A 97 -2.29 -8.64 1.25
CA ILE A 97 -1.84 -7.44 1.96
C ILE A 97 -3.03 -6.55 2.33
N ALA A 98 -3.95 -6.31 1.39
CA ALA A 98 -5.12 -5.48 1.65
C ALA A 98 -5.98 -6.04 2.79
N ALA A 99 -6.28 -7.34 2.75
CA ALA A 99 -7.18 -8.00 3.68
C ALA A 99 -6.57 -8.28 5.06
N ASN A 100 -5.28 -8.62 5.14
CA ASN A 100 -4.66 -9.12 6.37
C ASN A 100 -3.65 -8.16 7.00
N CYS A 101 -2.98 -7.34 6.20
CA CYS A 101 -1.95 -6.43 6.68
C CYS A 101 -2.49 -4.99 6.76
N TYR A 102 -3.02 -4.46 5.67
CA TYR A 102 -3.44 -3.07 5.63
C TYR A 102 -4.69 -2.81 6.49
N ALA A 103 -5.67 -3.70 6.45
CA ALA A 103 -6.86 -3.58 7.29
C ALA A 103 -6.52 -3.52 8.79
N ALA A 104 -5.52 -4.28 9.25
CA ALA A 104 -5.07 -4.28 10.64
C ALA A 104 -4.51 -2.92 11.08
N ILE A 105 -3.90 -2.15 10.17
CA ILE A 105 -3.34 -0.82 10.48
C ILE A 105 -4.46 0.14 10.89
N SER A 106 -5.61 0.11 10.21
CA SER A 106 -6.74 0.98 10.57
C SER A 106 -7.32 0.65 11.94
N VAL A 107 -7.26 -0.62 12.37
CA VAL A 107 -7.66 -1.04 13.72
C VAL A 107 -6.66 -0.54 14.77
N ILE A 108 -5.35 -0.58 14.46
CA ILE A 108 -4.30 -0.09 15.36
C ILE A 108 -4.37 1.44 15.50
N ASP A 109 -4.61 2.15 14.41
CA ASP A 109 -4.63 3.61 14.40
C ASP A 109 -5.92 4.19 15.02
N PHE A 110 -7.06 3.48 14.88
CA PHE A 110 -8.37 3.93 15.34
C PHE A 110 -9.12 2.82 16.08
N PRO A 111 -8.57 2.28 17.19
CA PRO A 111 -9.16 1.15 17.91
C PRO A 111 -10.54 1.46 18.51
N GLU A 112 -10.81 2.73 18.82
CA GLU A 112 -12.09 3.19 19.35
C GLU A 112 -13.26 2.96 18.39
N ARG A 113 -13.00 2.78 17.09
CA ARG A 113 -14.04 2.48 16.09
C ARG A 113 -14.46 1.02 16.07
N TRP A 114 -13.76 0.16 16.82
CA TRP A 114 -13.91 -1.29 16.78
C TRP A 114 -14.49 -1.88 18.08
N VAL A 115 -14.91 -1.02 18.99
CA VAL A 115 -15.51 -1.41 20.27
C VAL A 115 -16.62 -0.44 20.65
N ALA A 116 -17.73 -0.97 21.14
CA ALA A 116 -18.76 -0.15 21.77
C ALA A 116 -18.25 0.36 23.11
N GLU A 117 -18.53 1.64 23.44
CA GLU A 117 -18.09 2.28 24.69
C GLU A 117 -16.59 2.14 24.94
N PRO A 118 -15.74 2.77 24.08
CA PRO A 118 -14.29 2.63 24.16
C PRO A 118 -13.72 3.26 25.44
N ASP A 119 -12.88 2.51 26.13
CA ASP A 119 -11.98 3.01 27.18
C ASP A 119 -10.52 2.80 26.78
N GLU A 120 -9.60 3.51 27.43
CA GLU A 120 -8.17 3.48 27.09
C GLU A 120 -7.60 2.06 27.22
N ALA A 121 -7.95 1.33 28.28
CA ALA A 121 -7.42 -0.02 28.53
C ALA A 121 -7.89 -1.01 27.45
N THR A 122 -9.14 -0.91 27.00
CA THR A 122 -9.68 -1.73 25.92
C THR A 122 -9.02 -1.37 24.58
N CYS A 123 -8.86 -0.08 24.28
CA CYS A 123 -8.16 0.36 23.08
C CYS A 123 -6.72 -0.15 23.02
N GLU A 124 -5.96 -0.08 24.13
CA GLU A 124 -4.60 -0.59 24.18
C GLU A 124 -4.53 -2.12 24.00
N ARG A 125 -5.47 -2.88 24.54
CA ARG A 125 -5.55 -4.34 24.31
C ARG A 125 -5.81 -4.66 22.83
N ILE A 126 -6.73 -3.91 22.18
CA ILE A 126 -7.04 -4.05 20.75
C ILE A 126 -5.78 -3.75 19.92
N LYS A 127 -5.10 -2.63 20.18
CA LYS A 127 -3.84 -2.27 19.48
C LYS A 127 -2.78 -3.37 19.62
N ALA A 128 -2.56 -3.85 20.84
CA ALA A 128 -1.54 -4.86 21.12
C ALA A 128 -1.84 -6.18 20.40
N GLY A 129 -3.07 -6.69 20.52
CA GLY A 129 -3.49 -7.94 19.89
C GLY A 129 -3.48 -7.84 18.35
N THR A 130 -3.96 -6.71 17.81
CA THR A 130 -3.97 -6.48 16.36
C THR A 130 -2.55 -6.33 15.80
N ARG A 131 -1.64 -5.67 16.51
CA ARG A 131 -0.23 -5.56 16.12
C ARG A 131 0.46 -6.92 16.09
N ALA A 132 0.26 -7.74 17.11
CA ALA A 132 0.81 -9.10 17.14
C ALA A 132 0.30 -9.93 15.95
N ARG A 133 -1.01 -9.82 15.64
CA ARG A 133 -1.61 -10.48 14.48
C ARG A 133 -1.06 -9.95 13.15
N LEU A 134 -0.88 -8.63 13.00
CA LEU A 134 -0.26 -8.01 11.83
C LEU A 134 1.16 -8.55 11.58
N HIS A 135 1.97 -8.62 12.63
CA HIS A 135 3.33 -9.16 12.53
C HIS A 135 3.32 -10.63 12.08
N HIS A 136 2.44 -11.45 12.65
CA HIS A 136 2.26 -12.84 12.22
C HIS A 136 1.79 -12.95 10.75
N HIS A 137 0.87 -12.09 10.31
CA HIS A 137 0.46 -12.07 8.90
C HIS A 137 1.62 -11.70 7.96
N TRP A 138 2.50 -10.79 8.36
CA TRP A 138 3.70 -10.49 7.58
C TRP A 138 4.69 -11.66 7.54
N GLU A 139 4.82 -12.45 8.60
CA GLU A 139 5.63 -13.68 8.59
C GLU A 139 5.04 -14.70 7.61
N LEU A 140 3.73 -14.96 7.70
CA LEU A 140 3.04 -15.85 6.76
C LEU A 140 3.12 -15.34 5.30
N PHE A 141 3.09 -14.02 5.10
CA PHE A 141 3.29 -13.43 3.78
C PHE A 141 4.70 -13.74 3.27
N ALA A 142 5.73 -13.56 4.08
CA ALA A 142 7.09 -13.89 3.70
C ALA A 142 7.23 -15.37 3.32
N ASP A 143 6.68 -16.27 4.15
CA ASP A 143 6.76 -17.71 3.95
C ASP A 143 6.01 -18.21 2.69
N GLN A 144 5.03 -17.44 2.20
CA GLN A 144 4.19 -17.82 1.06
C GLN A 144 4.54 -17.13 -0.26
N PHE A 145 5.18 -15.97 -0.21
CA PHE A 145 5.38 -15.11 -1.39
C PHE A 145 6.87 -14.79 -1.68
N MET A 146 7.79 -15.03 -0.72
CA MET A 146 9.22 -14.96 -1.01
C MET A 146 9.70 -16.28 -1.56
N ASP A 147 10.50 -16.20 -2.61
CA ASP A 147 11.30 -17.29 -3.17
C ASP A 147 12.79 -16.88 -3.24
N GLU A 148 13.57 -17.51 -4.08
CA GLU A 148 14.99 -17.19 -4.28
C GLU A 148 15.22 -15.92 -5.10
N ALA A 149 14.18 -15.37 -5.75
CA ALA A 149 14.29 -14.18 -6.56
C ALA A 149 14.53 -12.91 -5.72
N PRO A 150 15.18 -11.90 -6.28
CA PRO A 150 15.49 -10.67 -5.54
C PRO A 150 14.26 -9.85 -5.15
N PHE A 151 13.14 -10.01 -5.87
CA PHE A 151 11.89 -9.29 -5.64
C PHE A 151 10.69 -10.24 -5.63
N LEU A 152 9.58 -9.82 -5.04
CA LEU A 152 8.31 -10.57 -5.02
C LEU A 152 7.73 -10.78 -6.43
N ASN A 153 8.12 -9.94 -7.38
CA ASN A 153 7.72 -10.02 -8.79
C ASN A 153 8.79 -10.73 -9.67
N GLY A 154 9.80 -11.37 -9.06
CA GLY A 154 10.90 -12.05 -9.75
C GLY A 154 12.17 -11.19 -9.87
N GLU A 155 12.74 -11.06 -11.07
CA GLU A 155 14.00 -10.34 -11.30
C GLU A 155 13.88 -8.80 -11.20
N SER A 156 12.68 -8.26 -11.25
CA SER A 156 12.43 -6.82 -11.18
C SER A 156 11.20 -6.54 -10.32
N PRO A 157 11.22 -5.47 -9.52
CA PRO A 157 10.08 -5.17 -8.66
C PRO A 157 8.87 -4.71 -9.46
N GLY A 158 7.68 -5.10 -9.00
CA GLY A 158 6.39 -4.76 -9.59
C GLY A 158 5.37 -4.27 -8.56
N ALA A 159 4.09 -4.48 -8.87
CA ALA A 159 2.96 -4.00 -8.04
C ALA A 159 2.98 -4.59 -6.62
N LEU A 160 3.28 -5.90 -6.50
CA LEU A 160 3.31 -6.57 -5.21
C LEU A 160 4.45 -6.02 -4.34
N ASP A 161 5.63 -5.83 -4.92
CA ASP A 161 6.77 -5.22 -4.22
C ASP A 161 6.43 -3.81 -3.73
N LEU A 162 5.80 -3.00 -4.58
CA LEU A 162 5.40 -1.64 -4.23
C LEU A 162 4.45 -1.62 -3.04
N LEU A 163 3.35 -2.37 -3.10
CA LEU A 163 2.35 -2.37 -2.04
C LEU A 163 2.93 -2.91 -0.74
N ALA A 164 3.67 -4.03 -0.79
CA ALA A 164 4.31 -4.63 0.37
C ALA A 164 5.31 -3.67 1.02
N THR A 165 6.15 -3.02 0.21
CA THR A 165 7.14 -2.05 0.68
C THR A 165 6.48 -0.86 1.38
N VAL A 166 5.39 -0.33 0.84
CA VAL A 166 4.68 0.81 1.42
C VAL A 166 3.96 0.39 2.71
N VAL A 167 3.14 -0.67 2.66
CA VAL A 167 2.32 -1.08 3.81
C VAL A 167 3.16 -1.59 5.00
N SER A 168 4.33 -2.15 4.75
CA SER A 168 5.23 -2.58 5.82
C SER A 168 5.85 -1.45 6.65
N LYS A 169 5.71 -0.18 6.24
CA LYS A 169 6.29 0.96 6.97
C LYS A 169 5.58 1.27 8.29
N TRP A 170 4.35 0.80 8.48
CA TRP A 170 3.54 1.13 9.64
C TRP A 170 3.52 0.05 10.72
N SER A 171 3.10 0.46 11.91
CA SER A 171 2.80 -0.41 13.06
C SER A 171 3.95 -1.33 13.50
N GLY A 172 5.20 -0.93 13.21
CA GLY A 172 6.40 -1.68 13.62
C GLY A 172 6.73 -2.89 12.76
N ALA A 173 6.03 -3.11 11.64
CA ALA A 173 6.24 -4.30 10.79
C ALA A 173 7.67 -4.39 10.26
N ARG A 174 8.30 -3.28 9.84
CA ARG A 174 9.70 -3.27 9.36
C ARG A 174 10.70 -3.74 10.42
N ALA A 175 10.60 -3.22 11.64
CA ALA A 175 11.48 -3.60 12.74
C ALA A 175 11.29 -5.08 13.10
N HIS A 176 10.05 -5.58 13.10
CA HIS A 176 9.75 -6.98 13.33
C HIS A 176 10.35 -7.89 12.24
N LEU A 177 10.14 -7.55 10.96
CA LEU A 177 10.63 -8.34 9.83
C LEU A 177 12.15 -8.33 9.69
N GLN A 178 12.82 -7.28 10.13
CA GLN A 178 14.29 -7.23 10.15
C GLN A 178 14.91 -8.41 10.91
N THR A 179 14.23 -8.86 11.97
CA THR A 179 14.69 -9.99 12.80
C THR A 179 14.02 -11.30 12.42
N SER A 180 12.73 -11.31 12.15
CA SER A 180 11.96 -12.55 11.94
C SER A 180 12.00 -13.06 10.50
N ARG A 181 12.12 -12.19 9.50
CA ARG A 181 12.15 -12.52 8.06
C ARG A 181 13.09 -11.58 7.30
N PRO A 182 14.42 -11.66 7.53
CA PRO A 182 15.40 -10.71 6.99
C PRO A 182 15.45 -10.67 5.46
N ALA A 183 15.10 -11.75 4.77
CA ALA A 183 15.03 -11.79 3.31
C ALA A 183 13.94 -10.85 2.76
N LEU A 184 12.74 -10.88 3.33
CA LEU A 184 11.65 -9.97 2.95
C LEU A 184 12.00 -8.51 3.31
N TYR A 185 12.59 -8.28 4.48
CA TYR A 185 13.08 -6.94 4.85
C TYR A 185 14.09 -6.40 3.83
N ALA A 186 15.05 -7.22 3.41
CA ALA A 186 16.05 -6.85 2.40
C ALA A 186 15.40 -6.59 1.02
N CYS A 187 14.36 -7.36 0.64
CA CYS A 187 13.58 -7.11 -0.57
C CYS A 187 12.93 -5.72 -0.54
N PHE A 188 12.34 -5.29 0.57
CA PHE A 188 11.78 -3.95 0.71
C PHE A 188 12.82 -2.84 0.56
N LEU A 189 14.02 -3.01 1.13
CA LEU A 189 15.11 -2.03 0.97
C LEU A 189 15.58 -1.96 -0.49
N ARG A 190 15.69 -3.08 -1.19
CA ARG A 190 16.01 -3.10 -2.61
C ARG A 190 14.94 -2.42 -3.46
N THR A 191 13.67 -2.64 -3.15
CA THR A 191 12.54 -2.00 -3.85
C THR A 191 12.57 -0.48 -3.67
N GLU A 192 12.85 0.01 -2.46
CA GLU A 192 12.98 1.45 -2.18
C GLU A 192 14.13 2.12 -2.94
N GLN A 193 15.21 1.40 -3.18
CA GLN A 193 16.39 1.89 -3.87
C GLN A 193 16.35 1.66 -5.38
N HIS A 194 15.37 0.90 -5.87
CA HIS A 194 15.30 0.53 -7.27
C HIS A 194 14.95 1.74 -8.15
N PRO A 195 15.66 1.99 -9.28
CA PRO A 195 15.45 3.17 -10.13
C PRO A 195 14.01 3.41 -10.58
N ARG A 196 13.21 2.34 -10.68
CA ARG A 196 11.78 2.44 -11.03
C ARG A 196 10.96 3.24 -10.01
N PHE A 197 11.33 3.20 -8.73
CA PHE A 197 10.46 3.64 -7.63
C PHE A 197 11.14 4.59 -6.64
N ALA A 198 12.47 4.63 -6.62
CA ALA A 198 13.26 5.35 -5.63
C ALA A 198 12.91 6.84 -5.55
N GLU A 199 12.68 7.50 -6.69
CA GLU A 199 12.32 8.92 -6.73
C GLU A 199 11.02 9.18 -5.97
N VAL A 200 9.95 8.46 -6.29
CA VAL A 200 8.63 8.66 -5.68
C VAL A 200 8.66 8.27 -4.21
N LEU A 201 9.20 7.09 -3.89
CA LEU A 201 9.27 6.63 -2.50
C LEU A 201 10.13 7.54 -1.63
N GLY A 202 11.20 8.13 -2.20
CA GLY A 202 12.04 9.14 -1.53
C GLY A 202 11.30 10.45 -1.25
N ARG A 203 10.39 10.88 -2.12
CA ARG A 203 9.52 12.06 -1.86
C ARG A 203 8.52 11.80 -0.74
N HIS A 204 7.95 10.59 -0.68
CA HIS A 204 7.01 10.23 0.37
C HIS A 204 7.67 10.06 1.74
N TRP A 205 8.90 9.55 1.77
CA TRP A 205 9.69 9.35 3.01
C TRP A 205 11.09 9.94 2.84
N PRO A 206 11.24 11.27 2.91
CA PRO A 206 12.55 11.90 2.87
C PRO A 206 13.38 11.44 4.06
N LYS A 207 14.70 11.29 3.81
CA LYS A 207 15.67 10.87 4.84
C LYS A 207 15.97 12.00 5.82
#